data_0c8b57e7f0982337ca56b4ebd3733356
#
_entry.id   0c8b57e7f0982337ca56b4ebd3733356
#
_cell.length_a   1.000
_cell.length_b   1.000
_cell.length_c   1.000
_cell.angle_alpha   90.00
_cell.angle_beta   90.00
_cell.angle_gamma   90.00
#
_symmetry.space_group_name_H-M   'P 1'
#
loop_
_entity.id
_entity.type
_entity.pdbx_description
1 polymer ?
#
loop_
_entity_poly.entity_id
_entity_poly.type
_entity_poly.pdbx_seq_one_letter_code
_entity_poly.pdbx_strand_id
1 'polypeptide(L)'
;MPRLLLIETSTSLCSTALAEDGRIICSRRSTEPRAHASLTAVFVKEMLEESGWTVRELDAVAVSAGPGSYTGLRVGSSTAKGLCFGGQVPLIAVSTLDILARQAIEAGLPEGCKAILPMVDARRMEVYTAVNSPEGARLTDISPVILDENSFADLFASGPVAVIGDAAEKFAPLRATAASPWRTCPPPDPGRGRGPSEMGGAVVSAANEVPPEAGCGCANGSVFMQCCPEASAMLVPAMRKYEKKEFEDTAYFEPFYLKQFIATTPKKLF
;
A
#
# COMPACT_ATOMS: atom_id res chain seq x y z
N MET A 1 -3.45 24.08 6.87
CA MET A 1 -3.60 22.66 7.21
C MET A 1 -3.74 21.90 5.90
N PRO A 2 -2.79 21.05 5.50
CA PRO A 2 -2.83 20.46 4.17
C PRO A 2 -3.93 19.40 4.04
N ARG A 3 -4.67 19.50 2.93
CA ARG A 3 -5.72 18.56 2.51
C ARG A 3 -5.18 17.67 1.40
N LEU A 4 -5.08 16.39 1.64
CA LEU A 4 -4.52 15.43 0.71
C LEU A 4 -5.58 14.40 0.28
N LEU A 5 -5.61 14.11 -1.03
CA LEU A 5 -6.26 12.92 -1.55
C LEU A 5 -5.20 11.85 -1.80
N LEU A 6 -5.44 10.63 -1.31
CA LEU A 6 -4.52 9.49 -1.39
C LEU A 6 -5.17 8.40 -2.22
N ILE A 7 -4.47 7.87 -3.24
CA ILE A 7 -4.99 6.86 -4.18
C ILE A 7 -4.01 5.68 -4.23
N GLU A 8 -4.48 4.49 -3.81
CA GLU A 8 -3.71 3.26 -3.85
C GLU A 8 -4.42 2.21 -4.72
N THR A 9 -3.74 1.77 -5.77
CA THR A 9 -4.28 0.82 -6.77
C THR A 9 -3.23 -0.18 -7.26
N SER A 10 -2.10 -0.29 -6.57
CA SER A 10 -0.95 -1.06 -7.04
C SER A 10 -1.09 -2.58 -6.91
N THR A 11 -2.04 -3.07 -6.12
CA THR A 11 -2.27 -4.51 -5.89
C THR A 11 -3.73 -4.90 -6.15
N SER A 12 -4.22 -5.97 -5.55
CA SER A 12 -5.63 -6.40 -5.68
C SER A 12 -6.60 -5.51 -4.91
N LEU A 13 -6.13 -4.75 -3.92
CA LEU A 13 -6.93 -3.80 -3.18
C LEU A 13 -6.97 -2.46 -3.93
N CYS A 14 -8.18 -1.94 -4.15
CA CYS A 14 -8.41 -0.56 -4.56
C CYS A 14 -8.78 0.25 -3.32
N SER A 15 -8.00 1.25 -2.98
CA SER A 15 -8.31 2.11 -1.83
C SER A 15 -8.01 3.57 -2.10
N THR A 16 -8.79 4.43 -1.48
CA THR A 16 -8.65 5.89 -1.53
C THR A 16 -8.90 6.47 -0.14
N ALA A 17 -8.28 7.58 0.18
CA ALA A 17 -8.51 8.27 1.45
C ALA A 17 -8.39 9.79 1.28
N LEU A 18 -9.15 10.54 2.06
CA LEU A 18 -8.95 11.97 2.26
C LEU A 18 -8.32 12.20 3.63
N ALA A 19 -7.39 13.14 3.65
CA ALA A 19 -6.72 13.54 4.86
C ALA A 19 -6.71 15.07 5.01
N GLU A 20 -6.82 15.53 6.24
CA GLU A 20 -6.64 16.93 6.63
C GLU A 20 -5.73 16.98 7.83
N ASP A 21 -4.74 17.86 7.79
CA ASP A 21 -3.84 18.13 8.90
C ASP A 21 -3.17 16.87 9.50
N GLY A 22 -2.70 15.99 8.62
CA GLY A 22 -2.01 14.77 9.03
C GLY A 22 -2.92 13.66 9.60
N ARG A 23 -4.25 13.76 9.41
CA ARG A 23 -5.22 12.77 9.85
C ARG A 23 -6.12 12.32 8.70
N ILE A 24 -6.41 11.04 8.64
CA ILE A 24 -7.41 10.52 7.72
C ILE A 24 -8.81 10.93 8.21
N ILE A 25 -9.59 11.59 7.33
CA ILE A 25 -10.95 12.02 7.64
C ILE A 25 -12.00 11.05 7.08
N CYS A 26 -11.74 10.45 5.93
CA CYS A 26 -12.55 9.36 5.38
C CYS A 26 -11.72 8.49 4.45
N SER A 27 -12.17 7.27 4.23
CA SER A 27 -11.54 6.33 3.31
C SER A 27 -12.57 5.42 2.65
N ARG A 28 -12.21 4.87 1.49
CA ARG A 28 -12.98 3.87 0.75
C ARG A 28 -12.04 2.77 0.28
N ARG A 29 -12.52 1.53 0.28
CA ARG A 29 -11.75 0.39 -0.21
C ARG A 29 -12.63 -0.68 -0.82
N SER A 30 -12.08 -1.45 -1.75
CA SER A 30 -12.73 -2.61 -2.35
C SER A 30 -11.71 -3.67 -2.72
N THR A 31 -12.04 -4.92 -2.45
CA THR A 31 -11.30 -6.10 -2.89
C THR A 31 -11.94 -6.78 -4.10
N GLU A 32 -12.98 -6.17 -4.70
CA GLU A 32 -13.65 -6.70 -5.88
C GLU A 32 -12.66 -6.83 -7.05
N PRO A 33 -12.56 -8.01 -7.66
CA PRO A 33 -11.67 -8.22 -8.79
C PRO A 33 -11.98 -7.26 -9.95
N ARG A 34 -10.95 -6.60 -10.49
CA ARG A 34 -11.03 -5.68 -11.63
C ARG A 34 -11.85 -4.40 -11.40
N ALA A 35 -12.18 -4.08 -10.16
CA ALA A 35 -13.02 -2.92 -9.83
C ALA A 35 -12.25 -1.58 -9.83
N HIS A 36 -10.91 -1.59 -9.92
CA HIS A 36 -10.09 -0.37 -9.85
C HIS A 36 -10.58 0.71 -10.83
N ALA A 37 -10.78 0.37 -12.10
CA ALA A 37 -11.17 1.35 -13.11
C ALA A 37 -12.60 1.92 -12.89
N SER A 38 -13.51 1.14 -12.33
CA SER A 38 -14.87 1.57 -12.07
C SER A 38 -15.03 2.28 -10.73
N LEU A 39 -14.26 1.89 -9.71
CA LEU A 39 -14.46 2.38 -8.34
C LEU A 39 -13.56 3.54 -7.95
N THR A 40 -12.32 3.65 -8.46
CA THR A 40 -11.39 4.69 -8.00
C THR A 40 -11.97 6.10 -8.12
N ALA A 41 -12.53 6.46 -9.28
CA ALA A 41 -13.13 7.78 -9.49
C ALA A 41 -14.43 7.96 -8.70
N VAL A 42 -15.21 6.90 -8.51
CA VAL A 42 -16.45 6.93 -7.71
C VAL A 42 -16.10 7.19 -6.24
N PHE A 43 -15.17 6.46 -5.68
CA PHE A 43 -14.72 6.66 -4.30
C PHE A 43 -14.22 8.08 -4.05
N VAL A 44 -13.41 8.61 -4.97
CA VAL A 44 -12.94 10.01 -4.87
C VAL A 44 -14.11 10.98 -4.88
N LYS A 45 -15.07 10.82 -5.81
CA LYS A 45 -16.25 11.67 -5.89
C LYS A 45 -17.05 11.64 -4.59
N GLU A 46 -17.42 10.45 -4.11
CA GLU A 46 -18.19 10.26 -2.89
C GLU A 46 -17.52 10.91 -1.68
N MET A 47 -16.21 10.71 -1.50
CA MET A 47 -15.47 11.29 -0.38
C MET A 47 -15.40 12.82 -0.44
N LEU A 48 -15.23 13.40 -1.63
CA LEU A 48 -15.23 14.84 -1.83
C LEU A 48 -16.62 15.45 -1.54
N GLU A 49 -17.69 14.80 -2.02
CA GLU A 49 -19.06 15.22 -1.74
C GLU A 49 -19.40 15.14 -0.25
N GLU A 50 -18.99 14.07 0.43
CA GLU A 50 -19.18 13.87 1.88
C GLU A 50 -18.42 14.91 2.72
N SER A 51 -17.21 15.26 2.32
CA SER A 51 -16.41 16.29 3.01
C SER A 51 -16.83 17.72 2.66
N GLY A 52 -17.66 17.90 1.62
CA GLY A 52 -18.01 19.22 1.10
C GLY A 52 -16.84 19.91 0.36
N TRP A 53 -15.84 19.15 -0.08
CA TRP A 53 -14.67 19.69 -0.76
C TRP A 53 -14.73 19.51 -2.27
N THR A 54 -14.09 20.43 -2.97
CA THR A 54 -13.78 20.30 -4.39
C THR A 54 -12.33 19.89 -4.58
N VAL A 55 -11.97 19.38 -5.76
CA VAL A 55 -10.57 19.03 -6.06
C VAL A 55 -9.64 20.23 -5.93
N ARG A 56 -10.14 21.45 -6.18
CA ARG A 56 -9.35 22.71 -6.09
C ARG A 56 -9.02 23.13 -4.67
N GLU A 57 -9.70 22.57 -3.68
CA GLU A 57 -9.45 22.82 -2.26
C GLU A 57 -8.47 21.82 -1.65
N LEU A 58 -8.02 20.85 -2.45
CA LEU A 58 -6.92 19.96 -2.05
C LEU A 58 -5.58 20.68 -2.23
N ASP A 59 -4.65 20.41 -1.34
CA ASP A 59 -3.27 20.89 -1.43
C ASP A 59 -2.39 19.98 -2.27
N ALA A 60 -2.72 18.68 -2.37
CA ALA A 60 -2.09 17.73 -3.27
C ALA A 60 -2.92 16.45 -3.46
N VAL A 61 -2.64 15.74 -4.56
CA VAL A 61 -3.07 14.35 -4.78
C VAL A 61 -1.85 13.45 -4.71
N ALA A 62 -1.88 12.44 -3.83
CA ALA A 62 -0.84 11.42 -3.75
C ALA A 62 -1.33 10.12 -4.38
N VAL A 63 -0.44 9.44 -5.11
CA VAL A 63 -0.74 8.18 -5.78
C VAL A 63 0.39 7.18 -5.59
N SER A 64 0.05 5.89 -5.50
CA SER A 64 1.06 4.83 -5.51
C SER A 64 1.80 4.80 -6.85
N ALA A 65 3.12 4.93 -6.76
CA ALA A 65 4.00 4.96 -7.93
C ALA A 65 4.51 3.56 -8.34
N GLY A 66 4.15 2.52 -7.59
CA GLY A 66 4.67 1.17 -7.79
C GLY A 66 5.87 0.84 -6.86
N PRO A 67 6.38 -0.39 -6.99
CA PRO A 67 6.02 -1.44 -7.94
C PRO A 67 4.65 -2.07 -7.66
N GLY A 68 4.07 -2.75 -8.68
CA GLY A 68 2.78 -3.43 -8.53
C GLY A 68 2.11 -3.80 -9.86
N SER A 69 0.80 -3.97 -9.81
CA SER A 69 -0.04 -4.28 -10.97
C SER A 69 0.04 -3.20 -12.03
N TYR A 70 0.50 -3.55 -13.22
CA TYR A 70 0.59 -2.63 -14.37
C TYR A 70 -0.74 -1.92 -14.65
N THR A 71 -1.85 -2.67 -14.70
CA THR A 71 -3.18 -2.10 -14.95
C THR A 71 -3.64 -1.22 -13.78
N GLY A 72 -3.44 -1.67 -12.54
CA GLY A 72 -3.82 -0.91 -11.36
C GLY A 72 -3.06 0.42 -11.27
N LEU A 73 -1.75 0.40 -11.42
CA LEU A 73 -0.92 1.61 -11.42
C LEU A 73 -1.33 2.61 -12.50
N ARG A 74 -1.72 2.14 -13.70
CA ARG A 74 -2.22 3.03 -14.76
C ARG A 74 -3.56 3.65 -14.42
N VAL A 75 -4.47 2.90 -13.81
CA VAL A 75 -5.76 3.45 -13.36
C VAL A 75 -5.54 4.55 -12.31
N GLY A 76 -4.75 4.26 -11.27
CA GLY A 76 -4.46 5.23 -10.22
C GLY A 76 -3.76 6.48 -10.74
N SER A 77 -2.68 6.30 -11.53
CA SER A 77 -1.92 7.42 -12.07
C SER A 77 -2.74 8.27 -13.05
N SER A 78 -3.57 7.66 -13.91
CA SER A 78 -4.42 8.41 -14.84
C SER A 78 -5.49 9.20 -14.10
N THR A 79 -6.11 8.61 -13.06
CA THR A 79 -7.08 9.30 -12.21
C THR A 79 -6.42 10.47 -11.48
N ALA A 80 -5.28 10.24 -10.83
CA ALA A 80 -4.54 11.28 -10.11
C ALA A 80 -4.12 12.44 -11.04
N LYS A 81 -3.55 12.11 -12.21
CA LYS A 81 -3.16 13.12 -13.23
C LYS A 81 -4.36 13.94 -13.71
N GLY A 82 -5.50 13.30 -13.97
CA GLY A 82 -6.73 13.99 -14.38
C GLY A 82 -7.24 14.96 -13.31
N LEU A 83 -7.21 14.53 -12.04
CA LEU A 83 -7.60 15.38 -10.89
C LEU A 83 -6.62 16.56 -10.71
N CYS A 84 -5.31 16.28 -10.74
CA CYS A 84 -4.28 17.31 -10.61
C CYS A 84 -4.39 18.35 -11.73
N PHE A 85 -4.56 17.92 -12.98
CA PHE A 85 -4.71 18.82 -14.12
C PHE A 85 -5.99 19.67 -14.03
N GLY A 86 -7.14 19.04 -13.72
CA GLY A 86 -8.43 19.75 -13.60
C GLY A 86 -8.53 20.66 -12.39
N GLY A 87 -7.94 20.25 -11.27
CA GLY A 87 -7.91 21.00 -10.00
C GLY A 87 -6.79 22.02 -9.91
N GLN A 88 -5.76 21.93 -10.75
CA GLN A 88 -4.53 22.72 -10.66
C GLN A 88 -3.77 22.46 -9.34
N VAL A 89 -3.79 21.21 -8.87
CA VAL A 89 -3.15 20.79 -7.62
C VAL A 89 -1.94 19.88 -7.90
N PRO A 90 -0.89 19.91 -7.07
CA PRO A 90 0.31 19.12 -7.30
C PRO A 90 0.09 17.62 -7.13
N LEU A 91 0.88 16.83 -7.84
CA LEU A 91 0.92 15.37 -7.77
C LEU A 91 2.09 14.91 -6.90
N ILE A 92 1.85 13.95 -6.03
CA ILE A 92 2.86 13.30 -5.21
C ILE A 92 2.89 11.80 -5.55
N ALA A 93 4.06 11.28 -5.88
CA ALA A 93 4.26 9.86 -6.10
C ALA A 93 4.84 9.19 -4.84
N VAL A 94 4.18 8.14 -4.36
CA VAL A 94 4.63 7.36 -3.19
C VAL A 94 4.90 5.92 -3.60
N SER A 95 6.07 5.39 -3.22
CA SER A 95 6.39 3.98 -3.50
C SER A 95 5.45 3.04 -2.76
N THR A 96 4.96 2.01 -3.44
CA THR A 96 4.15 0.95 -2.83
C THR A 96 4.87 0.27 -1.66
N LEU A 97 6.20 0.10 -1.76
CA LEU A 97 6.99 -0.49 -0.69
C LEU A 97 7.09 0.43 0.55
N ASP A 98 7.11 1.75 0.34
CA ASP A 98 7.13 2.71 1.47
C ASP A 98 5.76 2.73 2.19
N ILE A 99 4.66 2.54 1.45
CA ILE A 99 3.32 2.39 2.02
C ILE A 99 3.25 1.13 2.90
N LEU A 100 3.73 -0.01 2.38
CA LEU A 100 3.79 -1.26 3.14
C LEU A 100 4.69 -1.16 4.37
N ALA A 101 5.87 -0.54 4.23
CA ALA A 101 6.77 -0.33 5.38
C ALA A 101 6.09 0.51 6.47
N ARG A 102 5.32 1.53 6.08
CA ARG A 102 4.54 2.33 7.02
C ARG A 102 3.44 1.52 7.70
N GLN A 103 2.72 0.67 6.97
CA GLN A 103 1.73 -0.24 7.53
C GLN A 103 2.34 -1.21 8.56
N ALA A 104 3.55 -1.73 8.31
CA ALA A 104 4.24 -2.57 9.27
C ALA A 104 4.51 -1.83 10.60
N ILE A 105 4.96 -0.56 10.51
CA ILE A 105 5.20 0.28 11.69
C ILE A 105 3.90 0.52 12.47
N GLU A 106 2.81 0.81 11.78
CA GLU A 106 1.50 1.05 12.39
C GLU A 106 0.88 -0.21 13.02
N ALA A 107 1.13 -1.38 12.42
CA ALA A 107 0.70 -2.67 12.96
C ALA A 107 1.52 -3.15 14.16
N GLY A 108 2.65 -2.50 14.43
CA GLY A 108 3.59 -2.85 15.49
C GLY A 108 4.67 -3.82 15.04
N LEU A 109 5.90 -3.37 15.11
CA LEU A 109 7.08 -4.17 14.79
C LEU A 109 7.42 -5.14 15.94
N PRO A 110 8.09 -6.27 15.64
CA PRO A 110 8.60 -7.16 16.68
C PRO A 110 9.67 -6.45 17.52
N GLU A 111 9.79 -6.86 18.79
CA GLU A 111 10.83 -6.34 19.69
C GLU A 111 12.22 -6.59 19.10
N GLY A 112 13.06 -5.57 19.10
CA GLY A 112 14.42 -5.65 18.55
C GLY A 112 14.46 -5.75 17.02
N CYS A 113 13.38 -5.40 16.31
CA CYS A 113 13.28 -5.43 14.85
C CYS A 113 14.52 -4.79 14.20
N LYS A 114 15.15 -5.52 13.27
CA LYS A 114 16.34 -5.06 12.55
C LYS A 114 16.00 -4.41 11.22
N ALA A 115 14.95 -4.89 10.57
CA ALA A 115 14.50 -4.36 9.28
C ALA A 115 13.02 -4.66 9.01
N ILE A 116 12.45 -3.86 8.14
CA ILE A 116 11.18 -4.12 7.50
C ILE A 116 11.46 -4.55 6.06
N LEU A 117 10.84 -5.63 5.62
CA LEU A 117 10.98 -6.20 4.29
C LEU A 117 9.61 -6.20 3.59
N PRO A 118 9.22 -5.07 2.98
CA PRO A 118 8.00 -5.00 2.19
C PRO A 118 8.14 -5.81 0.91
N MET A 119 7.13 -6.60 0.58
CA MET A 119 7.11 -7.48 -0.59
C MET A 119 5.83 -7.32 -1.39
N VAL A 120 5.97 -7.00 -2.67
CA VAL A 120 4.87 -6.99 -3.65
C VAL A 120 5.02 -8.16 -4.60
N ASP A 121 3.94 -8.86 -4.86
CA ASP A 121 3.94 -10.05 -5.72
C ASP A 121 4.32 -9.71 -7.18
N ALA A 122 5.40 -10.34 -7.67
CA ALA A 122 5.87 -10.24 -9.06
C ALA A 122 5.58 -11.51 -9.87
N ARG A 123 4.66 -12.36 -9.36
CA ARG A 123 4.26 -13.69 -9.86
C ARG A 123 5.32 -14.78 -9.64
N ARG A 124 4.87 -16.04 -9.68
CA ARG A 124 5.73 -17.21 -9.36
C ARG A 124 6.41 -17.01 -8.00
N MET A 125 7.68 -17.41 -7.88
CA MET A 125 8.50 -17.20 -6.66
C MET A 125 9.29 -15.88 -6.70
N GLU A 126 8.80 -14.87 -7.42
CA GLU A 126 9.45 -13.57 -7.52
C GLU A 126 8.64 -12.50 -6.80
N VAL A 127 9.34 -11.56 -6.18
CA VAL A 127 8.77 -10.40 -5.48
C VAL A 127 9.51 -9.13 -5.85
N TYR A 128 8.84 -8.00 -5.75
CA TYR A 128 9.48 -6.70 -5.70
C TYR A 128 9.67 -6.32 -4.25
N THR A 129 10.87 -5.95 -3.87
CA THR A 129 11.21 -5.66 -2.49
C THR A 129 12.35 -4.65 -2.36
N ALA A 130 12.49 -4.11 -1.17
CA ALA A 130 13.63 -3.34 -0.70
C ALA A 130 13.76 -3.55 0.81
N VAL A 131 14.94 -3.37 1.38
CA VAL A 131 15.14 -3.39 2.82
C VAL A 131 14.89 -1.98 3.36
N ASN A 132 14.05 -1.89 4.39
CA ASN A 132 13.78 -0.64 5.10
C ASN A 132 14.24 -0.75 6.56
N SER A 133 14.66 0.36 7.16
CA SER A 133 14.92 0.43 8.60
C SER A 133 13.62 0.32 9.39
N PRO A 134 13.67 0.04 10.70
CA PRO A 134 12.49 0.04 11.57
C PRO A 134 11.74 1.39 11.62
N GLU A 135 12.41 2.49 11.30
CA GLU A 135 11.83 3.83 11.20
C GLU A 135 11.18 4.10 9.83
N GLY A 136 11.29 3.13 8.90
CA GLY A 136 10.72 3.20 7.56
C GLY A 136 11.59 3.89 6.51
N ALA A 137 12.88 4.15 6.81
CA ALA A 137 13.80 4.65 5.80
C ALA A 137 14.27 3.51 4.88
N ARG A 138 14.27 3.74 3.57
CA ARG A 138 14.73 2.75 2.60
C ARG A 138 16.25 2.64 2.64
N LEU A 139 16.77 1.42 2.82
CA LEU A 139 18.20 1.12 2.93
C LEU A 139 18.80 0.56 1.65
N THR A 140 17.96 -0.06 0.77
CA THR A 140 18.40 -0.61 -0.51
C THR A 140 17.50 -0.15 -1.65
N ASP A 141 17.99 -0.24 -2.87
CA ASP A 141 17.17 0.00 -4.05
C ASP A 141 16.06 -1.04 -4.20
N ILE A 142 14.96 -0.63 -4.84
CA ILE A 142 13.87 -1.54 -5.19
C ILE A 142 14.35 -2.49 -6.28
N SER A 143 14.24 -3.79 -6.05
CA SER A 143 14.67 -4.81 -7.00
C SER A 143 13.71 -6.01 -7.06
N PRO A 144 13.64 -6.70 -8.19
CA PRO A 144 13.00 -8.00 -8.29
C PRO A 144 13.92 -9.06 -7.65
N VAL A 145 13.36 -9.91 -6.80
CA VAL A 145 14.08 -11.01 -6.14
C VAL A 145 13.32 -12.30 -6.34
N ILE A 146 14.00 -13.32 -6.85
CA ILE A 146 13.46 -14.69 -6.88
C ILE A 146 13.71 -15.30 -5.50
N LEU A 147 12.62 -15.66 -4.82
CA LEU A 147 12.67 -16.19 -3.47
C LEU A 147 13.13 -17.64 -3.45
N ASP A 148 14.11 -17.92 -2.60
CA ASP A 148 14.60 -19.24 -2.24
C ASP A 148 14.87 -19.36 -0.74
N GLU A 149 15.36 -20.50 -0.28
CA GLU A 149 15.67 -20.75 1.12
C GLU A 149 16.82 -19.90 1.67
N ASN A 150 17.66 -19.33 0.80
CA ASN A 150 18.80 -18.48 1.18
C ASN A 150 18.50 -16.98 1.08
N SER A 151 17.35 -16.62 0.49
CA SER A 151 16.97 -15.23 0.31
C SER A 151 16.93 -14.50 1.65
N PHE A 152 17.67 -13.41 1.76
CA PHE A 152 17.81 -12.58 2.97
C PHE A 152 18.37 -13.30 4.22
N ALA A 153 19.14 -14.40 4.04
CA ALA A 153 19.68 -15.19 5.16
C ALA A 153 20.43 -14.34 6.19
N ASP A 154 21.32 -13.47 5.73
CA ASP A 154 22.14 -12.60 6.61
C ASP A 154 21.26 -11.61 7.39
N LEU A 155 20.20 -11.09 6.74
CA LEU A 155 19.26 -10.19 7.40
C LEU A 155 18.54 -10.89 8.56
N PHE A 156 18.02 -12.09 8.31
CA PHE A 156 17.36 -12.90 9.35
C PHE A 156 18.32 -13.39 10.43
N ALA A 157 19.60 -13.60 10.10
CA ALA A 157 20.63 -13.95 11.08
C ALA A 157 20.97 -12.77 12.00
N SER A 158 20.77 -11.52 11.55
CA SER A 158 21.04 -10.31 12.34
C SER A 158 19.99 -10.03 13.43
N GLY A 159 18.81 -10.67 13.37
CA GLY A 159 17.74 -10.53 14.35
C GLY A 159 16.33 -10.53 13.74
N PRO A 160 15.32 -10.08 14.51
CA PRO A 160 13.94 -10.05 14.06
C PRO A 160 13.73 -9.16 12.83
N VAL A 161 12.95 -9.63 11.86
CA VAL A 161 12.56 -8.92 10.63
C VAL A 161 11.04 -8.90 10.52
N ALA A 162 10.48 -7.77 10.13
CA ALA A 162 9.07 -7.64 9.78
C ALA A 162 8.89 -7.79 8.26
N VAL A 163 8.35 -8.90 7.80
CA VAL A 163 7.99 -9.12 6.39
C VAL A 163 6.54 -8.72 6.19
N ILE A 164 6.25 -7.87 5.20
CA ILE A 164 4.90 -7.34 4.97
C ILE A 164 4.58 -7.23 3.48
N GLY A 165 3.34 -7.48 3.12
CA GLY A 165 2.83 -7.28 1.77
C GLY A 165 2.01 -8.46 1.24
N ASP A 166 1.55 -8.36 0.01
CA ASP A 166 0.72 -9.38 -0.64
C ASP A 166 1.52 -10.62 -1.08
N ALA A 167 2.84 -10.59 -0.94
CA ALA A 167 3.74 -11.72 -1.15
C ALA A 167 4.35 -12.30 0.13
N ALA A 168 4.00 -11.80 1.31
CA ALA A 168 4.56 -12.29 2.58
C ALA A 168 4.25 -13.79 2.79
N GLU A 169 3.05 -14.23 2.44
CA GLU A 169 2.64 -15.65 2.50
C GLU A 169 3.49 -16.55 1.60
N LYS A 170 3.89 -16.08 0.46
CA LYS A 170 4.75 -16.80 -0.48
C LYS A 170 6.14 -17.06 0.10
N PHE A 171 6.67 -16.14 0.87
CA PHE A 171 8.02 -16.22 1.45
C PHE A 171 8.06 -16.98 2.78
N ALA A 172 7.00 -16.93 3.56
CA ALA A 172 6.98 -17.54 4.88
C ALA A 172 7.36 -19.03 4.93
N PRO A 173 6.87 -19.92 4.02
CA PRO A 173 7.25 -21.34 4.04
C PRO A 173 8.76 -21.58 3.85
N LEU A 174 9.46 -20.67 3.21
CA LEU A 174 10.90 -20.76 2.98
C LEU A 174 11.72 -20.36 4.23
N ARG A 175 11.11 -19.65 5.19
CA ARG A 175 11.78 -19.10 6.37
C ARG A 175 11.15 -19.50 7.70
N ALA A 176 9.89 -19.87 7.66
CA ALA A 176 9.17 -20.28 8.84
C ALA A 176 9.48 -21.73 9.20
N THR A 177 9.99 -22.00 10.37
CA THR A 177 9.79 -23.28 11.04
C THR A 177 8.29 -23.44 11.31
N ALA A 178 7.80 -24.69 11.46
CA ALA A 178 6.36 -25.03 11.59
C ALA A 178 5.55 -24.23 12.64
N ALA A 179 6.11 -23.24 13.26
CA ALA A 179 5.62 -22.42 14.34
C ALA A 179 5.63 -20.89 14.06
N SER A 180 5.60 -20.44 12.79
CA SER A 180 5.59 -18.99 12.47
C SER A 180 4.19 -18.37 12.54
N PRO A 181 4.03 -17.19 13.19
CA PRO A 181 2.75 -16.52 13.26
C PRO A 181 2.44 -15.77 11.99
N TRP A 182 1.34 -16.10 11.40
CA TRP A 182 0.65 -15.24 10.48
C TRP A 182 -0.04 -14.11 11.26
N ARG A 183 0.22 -12.87 10.86
CA ARG A 183 -0.64 -11.75 11.24
C ARG A 183 -1.29 -11.24 9.96
N THR A 184 -2.61 -11.23 9.92
CA THR A 184 -3.34 -10.35 9.02
C THR A 184 -3.15 -8.94 9.55
N CYS A 185 -2.73 -8.02 8.69
CA CYS A 185 -2.66 -6.61 9.08
C CYS A 185 -4.08 -6.18 9.50
N PRO A 186 -4.31 -5.70 10.72
CA PRO A 186 -5.61 -5.17 11.07
C PRO A 186 -5.93 -4.03 10.12
N PRO A 187 -7.20 -3.87 9.71
CA PRO A 187 -7.59 -2.68 8.96
C PRO A 187 -7.19 -1.46 9.78
N PRO A 188 -6.66 -0.40 9.15
CA PRO A 188 -6.40 0.85 9.87
C PRO A 188 -7.70 1.27 10.55
N ASP A 189 -7.59 1.66 11.82
CA ASP A 189 -8.73 2.10 12.63
C ASP A 189 -9.45 3.24 11.87
N PRO A 190 -10.73 3.07 11.48
CA PRO A 190 -11.46 4.07 10.68
C PRO A 190 -11.79 5.33 11.47
N GLY A 191 -11.03 5.63 12.49
CA GLY A 191 -11.15 6.94 13.11
C GLY A 191 -11.40 6.92 14.60
N ARG A 192 -10.48 7.47 15.28
CA ARG A 192 -10.79 8.37 16.39
C ARG A 192 -11.27 9.74 15.85
N GLY A 193 -12.11 9.74 14.83
CA GLY A 193 -12.89 10.87 14.37
C GLY A 193 -14.35 10.59 14.70
N ARG A 194 -14.95 11.35 15.60
CA ARG A 194 -16.36 11.25 15.97
C ARG A 194 -17.21 11.38 14.70
N GLY A 195 -18.06 10.38 14.47
CA GLY A 195 -18.98 10.35 13.34
C GLY A 195 -20.05 11.45 13.42
N PRO A 196 -20.75 11.64 12.32
CA PRO A 196 -22.17 11.81 12.37
C PRO A 196 -22.90 10.69 11.63
N SER A 197 -23.94 10.20 12.31
CA SER A 197 -25.22 9.62 11.88
C SER A 197 -25.26 8.82 10.58
N GLU A 198 -25.69 7.59 10.77
CA GLU A 198 -26.41 6.69 9.90
C GLU A 198 -27.12 7.37 8.73
N MET A 199 -26.63 7.12 7.50
CA MET A 199 -27.49 7.02 6.32
C MET A 199 -26.83 6.09 5.29
N GLY A 200 -27.57 5.06 4.92
CA GLY A 200 -27.38 3.94 4.08
C GLY A 200 -26.47 4.09 2.86
N GLY A 201 -25.29 3.56 2.96
CA GLY A 201 -24.46 3.14 1.87
C GLY A 201 -23.78 1.86 2.31
N ALA A 202 -23.75 0.83 1.48
CA ALA A 202 -23.27 -0.49 1.84
C ALA A 202 -21.84 -0.44 2.38
N VAL A 203 -21.71 -0.26 3.69
CA VAL A 203 -20.53 -0.59 4.45
C VAL A 203 -20.42 -2.11 4.35
N VAL A 204 -19.54 -2.61 3.52
CA VAL A 204 -19.15 -4.00 3.63
C VAL A 204 -18.37 -4.13 4.93
N SER A 205 -19.11 -4.33 6.00
CA SER A 205 -18.63 -4.88 7.25
C SER A 205 -18.19 -6.31 6.94
N ALA A 206 -16.94 -6.48 6.55
CA ALA A 206 -16.30 -7.77 6.67
C ALA A 206 -15.84 -7.90 8.11
N ALA A 207 -16.77 -8.28 8.97
CA ALA A 207 -16.46 -8.96 10.21
C ALA A 207 -15.80 -10.30 9.86
N ASN A 208 -14.50 -10.27 9.73
CA ASN A 208 -13.64 -11.40 10.02
C ASN A 208 -12.87 -11.02 11.28
N GLU A 209 -13.54 -11.18 12.40
CA GLU A 209 -12.90 -11.35 13.69
C GLU A 209 -12.06 -12.63 13.61
N VAL A 210 -10.78 -12.43 13.29
CA VAL A 210 -9.78 -13.46 13.58
C VAL A 210 -9.43 -13.27 15.07
N PRO A 211 -9.62 -14.30 15.91
CA PRO A 211 -9.36 -14.19 17.33
C PRO A 211 -7.90 -13.84 17.59
N PRO A 212 -7.61 -13.03 18.62
CA PRO A 212 -6.26 -12.71 19.03
C PRO A 212 -5.68 -13.89 19.82
N GLU A 213 -5.34 -14.99 19.17
CA GLU A 213 -4.58 -16.06 19.81
C GLU A 213 -3.78 -16.86 18.78
N ALA A 214 -2.51 -16.72 18.89
CA ALA A 214 -1.43 -17.65 18.81
C ALA A 214 -0.17 -16.90 18.32
N GLY A 215 0.60 -16.40 19.24
CA GLY A 215 1.95 -15.97 18.99
C GLY A 215 2.74 -17.16 18.47
N CYS A 216 3.08 -17.13 17.22
CA CYS A 216 4.03 -18.06 16.64
C CYS A 216 5.13 -17.22 16.00
N GLY A 217 6.32 -17.18 16.58
CA GLY A 217 7.49 -16.48 16.05
C GLY A 217 8.35 -17.42 15.23
N CYS A 218 9.01 -16.90 14.20
CA CYS A 218 10.23 -17.54 13.74
C CYS A 218 11.15 -17.73 14.94
N ALA A 219 12.06 -18.69 14.88
CA ALA A 219 13.03 -18.95 15.95
C ALA A 219 13.81 -17.70 16.39
N ASN A 220 13.85 -16.64 15.55
CA ASN A 220 14.49 -15.34 15.80
C ASN A 220 13.52 -14.18 16.10
N GLY A 221 12.21 -14.43 16.32
CA GLY A 221 11.23 -13.40 16.62
C GLY A 221 10.70 -12.60 15.41
N SER A 222 11.05 -12.97 14.17
CA SER A 222 10.53 -12.32 12.96
C SER A 222 9.02 -12.54 12.78
N VAL A 223 8.34 -11.59 12.12
CA VAL A 223 6.88 -11.66 11.85
C VAL A 223 6.60 -11.55 10.36
N PHE A 224 5.52 -12.21 9.92
CA PHE A 224 5.03 -12.14 8.54
C PHE A 224 3.62 -11.57 8.54
N MET A 225 3.40 -10.51 7.80
CA MET A 225 2.15 -9.76 7.71
C MET A 225 1.62 -9.80 6.27
N GLN A 226 0.62 -10.65 6.02
CA GLN A 226 -0.04 -10.71 4.71
C GLN A 226 -1.07 -9.60 4.60
N CYS A 227 -0.83 -8.64 3.72
CA CYS A 227 -1.76 -7.53 3.46
C CYS A 227 -1.48 -6.88 2.11
N CYS A 228 -2.45 -6.12 1.63
CA CYS A 228 -2.26 -5.19 0.51
C CYS A 228 -1.90 -3.79 1.04
N PRO A 229 -1.19 -2.96 0.27
CA PRO A 229 -1.00 -1.56 0.62
C PRO A 229 -2.35 -0.83 0.63
N GLU A 230 -2.52 0.08 1.59
CA GLU A 230 -3.74 0.89 1.74
C GLU A 230 -3.44 2.39 1.62
N ALA A 231 -4.39 3.14 1.05
CA ALA A 231 -4.24 4.58 0.85
C ALA A 231 -4.01 5.35 2.17
N SER A 232 -4.62 4.92 3.28
CA SER A 232 -4.44 5.56 4.59
C SER A 232 -2.99 5.54 5.06
N ALA A 233 -2.26 4.45 4.84
CA ALA A 233 -0.85 4.33 5.21
C ALA A 233 0.08 5.18 4.32
N MET A 234 -0.42 5.66 3.18
CA MET A 234 0.31 6.59 2.32
C MET A 234 0.46 7.98 2.96
N LEU A 235 -0.36 8.33 3.95
CA LEU A 235 -0.42 9.68 4.51
C LEU A 235 0.95 10.20 4.99
N VAL A 236 1.63 9.42 5.82
CA VAL A 236 2.93 9.88 6.38
C VAL A 236 4.00 10.07 5.31
N PRO A 237 4.25 9.12 4.39
CA PRO A 237 5.19 9.34 3.31
C PRO A 237 4.77 10.46 2.34
N ALA A 238 3.47 10.64 2.06
CA ALA A 238 2.97 11.73 1.24
C ALA A 238 3.18 13.10 1.91
N MET A 239 2.89 13.22 3.19
CA MET A 239 3.12 14.45 3.96
C MET A 239 4.60 14.84 3.98
N ARG A 240 5.51 13.90 4.18
CA ARG A 240 6.96 14.16 4.12
C ARG A 240 7.39 14.75 2.77
N LYS A 241 6.84 14.24 1.66
CA LYS A 241 7.10 14.76 0.32
C LYS A 241 6.45 16.12 0.08
N TYR A 242 5.23 16.31 0.57
CA TYR A 242 4.52 17.59 0.51
C TYR A 242 5.32 18.71 1.21
N GLU A 243 5.80 18.47 2.42
CA GLU A 243 6.60 19.43 3.20
C GLU A 243 7.92 19.80 2.50
N LYS A 244 8.53 18.84 1.82
CA LYS A 244 9.75 19.04 1.02
C LYS A 244 9.48 19.60 -0.37
N LYS A 245 8.20 19.74 -0.76
CA LYS A 245 7.77 20.16 -2.12
C LYS A 245 8.30 19.21 -3.22
N GLU A 246 8.42 17.92 -2.91
CA GLU A 246 8.80 16.87 -3.85
C GLU A 246 7.56 16.48 -4.68
N PHE A 247 7.23 17.29 -5.69
CA PHE A 247 6.10 17.11 -6.57
C PHE A 247 6.53 16.55 -7.92
N GLU A 248 5.67 15.74 -8.52
CA GLU A 248 5.87 15.17 -9.84
C GLU A 248 5.32 16.12 -10.93
N ASP A 249 5.96 16.09 -12.09
CA ASP A 249 5.39 16.73 -13.26
C ASP A 249 4.17 15.93 -13.74
N THR A 250 2.98 16.52 -13.62
CA THR A 250 1.72 15.86 -13.95
C THR A 250 1.65 15.39 -15.39
N ALA A 251 2.31 16.07 -16.33
CA ALA A 251 2.33 15.68 -17.75
C ALA A 251 3.21 14.44 -18.00
N TYR A 252 4.39 14.40 -17.37
CA TYR A 252 5.42 13.40 -17.64
C TYR A 252 5.50 12.28 -16.59
N PHE A 253 4.82 12.39 -15.47
CA PHE A 253 4.83 11.33 -14.45
C PHE A 253 4.39 9.99 -15.04
N GLU A 254 5.22 8.97 -14.82
CA GLU A 254 4.92 7.56 -15.12
C GLU A 254 5.18 6.71 -13.88
N PRO A 255 4.32 5.72 -13.59
CA PRO A 255 4.58 4.77 -12.51
C PRO A 255 5.86 3.97 -12.77
N PHE A 256 6.49 3.53 -11.70
CA PHE A 256 7.70 2.73 -11.75
C PHE A 256 7.40 1.29 -12.19
N TYR A 257 7.65 0.98 -13.44
CA TYR A 257 7.50 -0.34 -14.03
C TYR A 257 8.84 -1.09 -14.02
N LEU A 258 9.03 -2.00 -13.06
CA LEU A 258 10.27 -2.81 -12.98
C LEU A 258 10.38 -3.85 -14.10
N LYS A 259 9.26 -4.30 -14.67
CA LYS A 259 9.24 -5.20 -15.82
C LYS A 259 8.57 -4.52 -17.01
N GLN A 260 9.22 -4.61 -18.17
CA GLN A 260 8.55 -4.24 -19.42
C GLN A 260 7.35 -5.18 -19.65
N PHE A 261 6.25 -4.61 -20.10
CA PHE A 261 5.06 -5.38 -20.46
C PHE A 261 5.38 -6.30 -21.64
N ILE A 262 5.48 -7.61 -21.39
CA ILE A 262 5.56 -8.63 -22.45
C ILE A 262 4.12 -9.07 -22.74
N ALA A 263 3.56 -8.58 -23.85
CA ALA A 263 2.26 -9.07 -24.31
C ALA A 263 2.34 -10.57 -24.59
N THR A 264 1.51 -11.37 -23.92
CA THR A 264 1.35 -12.78 -24.28
C THR A 264 0.68 -12.84 -25.65
N THR A 265 1.36 -13.38 -26.66
CA THR A 265 0.74 -13.72 -27.94
C THR A 265 -0.48 -14.60 -27.68
N PRO A 266 -1.68 -14.25 -28.19
CA PRO A 266 -2.83 -15.12 -28.04
C PRO A 266 -2.50 -16.50 -28.61
N LYS A 267 -2.77 -17.57 -27.86
CA LYS A 267 -2.74 -18.93 -28.44
C LYS A 267 -3.71 -18.91 -29.62
N LYS A 268 -3.21 -19.21 -30.83
CA LYS A 268 -4.10 -19.47 -31.96
C LYS A 268 -5.08 -20.56 -31.54
N LEU A 269 -6.35 -20.19 -31.49
CA LEU A 269 -7.49 -21.08 -31.37
C LEU A 269 -7.70 -21.73 -32.74
N PHE A 270 -6.86 -22.71 -33.07
CA PHE A 270 -7.17 -23.73 -34.13
C PHE A 270 -6.12 -24.83 -34.01
#